data_3eb4c402b91cd78ba82563652996d968
#
_entry.id   3eb4c402b91cd78ba82563652996d968
#
_cell.length_a   1.000
_cell.length_b   1.000
_cell.length_c   1.000
_cell.angle_alpha   90.00
_cell.angle_beta   90.00
_cell.angle_gamma   90.00
#
_symmetry.space_group_name_H-M   'P 1'
#
loop_
_entity.id
_entity.type
_entity.pdbx_description
1 polymer ?
#
loop_
_entity_poly.entity_id
_entity_poly.type
_entity_poly.pdbx_seq_one_letter_code
_entity_poly.pdbx_strand_id
1 'polypeptide(L)'
;MKRDISIDFLKIFAVLLITNSHLGFMYRNFNFLATGGCIGDVLFFFCSGFTLFQKPMEGIRQFPDWYKRRINRIYPTLVSVAILASLFFETHWDMIDIILAKRYWFVSCIMLYYIAIFFVGSYFKDRILFVGILVSLGTAVWFYILHKTYGYGFSMYSESYIRWLLFFDFMLLGAKMGKEEIVIKSKPVIDACLLLLSIICFYALFFVGFRINSMYFSQYFSFIPLLCAVYYFYKVGLSGWAKKLYESKVGNFFVRFVGGLSLEIYVVQYFLLTDKMNSLFPLNIVLMYVIIFIVAYFTRCLARLISQTFKDTPYDWKHIISVY
;
A
#
# COMPACT_ATOMS: atom_id res chain seq x y z
N MET A 1 -15.27 17.78 -0.07
CA MET A 1 -15.06 16.62 0.80
C MET A 1 -13.94 16.96 1.80
N LYS A 2 -14.19 16.84 3.09
CA LYS A 2 -13.17 17.10 4.11
C LYS A 2 -12.13 15.98 4.05
N ARG A 3 -10.84 16.32 3.96
CA ARG A 3 -9.74 15.35 3.88
C ARG A 3 -9.68 14.55 5.19
N ASP A 4 -9.68 13.24 5.13
CA ASP A 4 -9.57 12.38 6.31
C ASP A 4 -8.10 12.23 6.70
N ILE A 5 -7.73 12.82 7.85
CA ILE A 5 -6.36 12.84 8.37
C ILE A 5 -5.88 11.41 8.68
N SER A 6 -6.75 10.53 9.15
CA SER A 6 -6.38 9.17 9.52
C SER A 6 -5.87 8.38 8.30
N ILE A 7 -6.50 8.57 7.14
CA ILE A 7 -6.08 7.93 5.89
C ILE A 7 -4.69 8.43 5.44
N ASP A 8 -4.40 9.72 5.62
CA ASP A 8 -3.07 10.24 5.31
C ASP A 8 -2.01 9.64 6.25
N PHE A 9 -2.30 9.47 7.54
CA PHE A 9 -1.42 8.78 8.49
C PHE A 9 -1.19 7.32 8.09
N LEU A 10 -2.25 6.59 7.74
CA LEU A 10 -2.11 5.19 7.31
C LEU A 10 -1.20 5.08 6.08
N LYS A 11 -1.31 5.98 5.11
CA LYS A 11 -0.46 5.99 3.91
C LYS A 11 1.02 6.21 4.25
N ILE A 12 1.33 7.07 5.23
CA ILE A 12 2.70 7.27 5.68
C ILE A 12 3.26 5.99 6.30
N PHE A 13 2.54 5.40 7.27
CA PHE A 13 2.96 4.14 7.88
C PHE A 13 3.11 3.05 6.82
N ALA A 14 2.17 2.95 5.90
CA ALA A 14 2.21 1.97 4.82
C ALA A 14 3.50 2.10 4.00
N VAL A 15 3.82 3.29 3.48
CA VAL A 15 5.00 3.47 2.64
C VAL A 15 6.30 3.30 3.42
N LEU A 16 6.36 3.75 4.68
CA LEU A 16 7.55 3.56 5.51
C LEU A 16 7.78 2.08 5.86
N LEU A 17 6.74 1.32 6.19
CA LEU A 17 6.83 -0.12 6.47
C LEU A 17 7.24 -0.91 5.23
N ILE A 18 6.68 -0.59 4.06
CA ILE A 18 7.07 -1.25 2.80
C ILE A 18 8.53 -0.91 2.48
N THR A 19 8.93 0.35 2.54
CA THR A 19 10.32 0.74 2.30
C THR A 19 11.26 0.03 3.27
N ASN A 20 10.94 0.02 4.57
CA ASN A 20 11.72 -0.68 5.58
C ASN A 20 11.92 -2.16 5.25
N SER A 21 10.88 -2.85 4.79
CA SER A 21 10.96 -4.28 4.46
C SER A 21 11.92 -4.59 3.30
N HIS A 22 12.23 -3.62 2.46
CA HIS A 22 13.17 -3.76 1.35
C HIS A 22 14.62 -3.42 1.73
N LEU A 23 14.86 -2.87 2.94
CA LEU A 23 16.19 -2.48 3.41
C LEU A 23 16.99 -3.62 4.07
N GLY A 24 16.53 -4.89 4.00
CA GLY A 24 17.10 -6.02 4.74
C GLY A 24 18.63 -6.14 4.63
N PHE A 25 19.19 -6.04 3.42
CA PHE A 25 20.62 -6.12 3.18
C PHE A 25 21.42 -4.89 3.68
N MET A 26 20.73 -3.79 4.01
CA MET A 26 21.36 -2.59 4.58
C MET A 26 21.47 -2.64 6.11
N TYR A 27 20.75 -3.56 6.78
CA TYR A 27 20.75 -3.73 8.24
C TYR A 27 21.90 -4.58 8.76
N ARG A 28 22.84 -5.03 7.92
CA ARG A 28 23.95 -5.94 8.30
C ARG A 28 23.44 -7.17 9.07
N ASN A 29 23.84 -7.31 10.34
CA ASN A 29 23.46 -8.43 11.21
C ASN A 29 22.04 -8.31 11.79
N PHE A 30 21.35 -7.19 11.54
CA PHE A 30 20.00 -6.90 12.07
C PHE A 30 18.91 -6.95 11.00
N ASN A 31 19.08 -7.80 9.98
CA ASN A 31 18.14 -7.93 8.86
C ASN A 31 16.68 -8.23 9.28
N PHE A 32 16.49 -8.81 10.48
CA PHE A 32 15.16 -9.03 11.07
C PHE A 32 14.40 -7.72 11.35
N LEU A 33 15.08 -6.57 11.41
CA LEU A 33 14.44 -5.24 11.51
C LEU A 33 13.76 -4.82 10.20
N ALA A 34 14.15 -5.40 9.07
CA ALA A 34 13.53 -5.16 7.77
C ALA A 34 12.20 -5.93 7.65
N THR A 35 11.19 -5.46 8.37
CA THR A 35 9.87 -6.08 8.44
C THR A 35 8.77 -5.05 8.21
N GLY A 36 7.52 -5.51 8.17
CA GLY A 36 6.35 -4.65 8.05
C GLY A 36 5.78 -4.51 6.65
N GLY A 37 6.44 -5.04 5.59
CA GLY A 37 5.99 -4.90 4.21
C GLY A 37 4.56 -5.36 4.01
N CYS A 38 4.21 -6.55 4.50
CA CYS A 38 2.84 -7.08 4.42
C CYS A 38 1.82 -6.14 5.10
N ILE A 39 2.15 -5.59 6.29
CA ILE A 39 1.29 -4.63 6.99
C ILE A 39 1.13 -3.36 6.16
N GLY A 40 2.21 -2.87 5.57
CA GLY A 40 2.19 -1.70 4.70
C GLY A 40 1.32 -1.90 3.46
N ASP A 41 1.43 -3.04 2.79
CA ASP A 41 0.63 -3.37 1.61
C ASP A 41 -0.88 -3.37 1.93
N VAL A 42 -1.29 -4.04 3.01
CA VAL A 42 -2.71 -4.09 3.39
C VAL A 42 -3.26 -2.74 3.84
N LEU A 43 -2.43 -1.90 4.47
CA LEU A 43 -2.81 -0.51 4.79
C LEU A 43 -3.07 0.32 3.53
N PHE A 44 -2.28 0.15 2.46
CA PHE A 44 -2.53 0.81 1.18
C PHE A 44 -3.82 0.35 0.52
N PHE A 45 -4.08 -0.96 0.51
CA PHE A 45 -5.33 -1.49 -0.05
C PHE A 45 -6.54 -0.99 0.74
N PHE A 46 -6.45 -0.98 2.07
CA PHE A 46 -7.48 -0.39 2.93
C PHE A 46 -7.73 1.08 2.61
N CYS A 47 -6.68 1.92 2.55
CA CYS A 47 -6.79 3.34 2.21
C CYS A 47 -7.42 3.56 0.83
N SER A 48 -7.11 2.69 -0.12
CA SER A 48 -7.68 2.74 -1.47
C SER A 48 -9.17 2.42 -1.44
N GLY A 49 -9.57 1.32 -0.83
CA GLY A 49 -10.98 0.95 -0.67
C GLY A 49 -11.80 2.03 0.04
N PHE A 50 -11.28 2.54 1.17
CA PHE A 50 -11.90 3.61 1.94
C PHE A 50 -12.17 4.86 1.09
N THR A 51 -11.16 5.33 0.37
CA THR A 51 -11.28 6.57 -0.43
C THR A 51 -12.20 6.40 -1.65
N LEU A 52 -12.24 5.21 -2.23
CA LEU A 52 -13.07 4.95 -3.40
C LEU A 52 -14.56 4.94 -3.07
N PHE A 53 -14.93 4.40 -1.91
CA PHE A 53 -16.33 4.27 -1.49
C PHE A 53 -16.92 5.53 -0.86
N GLN A 54 -16.12 6.58 -0.66
CA GLN A 54 -16.63 7.91 -0.29
C GLN A 54 -17.43 8.59 -1.43
N LYS A 55 -17.37 8.05 -2.65
CA LYS A 55 -18.15 8.53 -3.79
C LYS A 55 -19.00 7.39 -4.36
N PRO A 56 -20.25 7.63 -4.73
CA PRO A 56 -21.09 6.60 -5.33
C PRO A 56 -20.47 6.08 -6.64
N MET A 57 -20.66 4.80 -6.88
CA MET A 57 -20.32 4.12 -8.13
C MET A 57 -21.66 3.68 -8.76
N GLU A 58 -22.02 4.29 -9.88
CA GLU A 58 -23.36 4.14 -10.49
C GLU A 58 -23.24 3.47 -11.86
N GLY A 59 -23.31 2.13 -11.84
CA GLY A 59 -23.46 1.32 -13.04
C GLY A 59 -22.27 1.28 -13.99
N ILE A 60 -22.30 0.29 -14.87
CA ILE A 60 -21.19 -0.05 -15.80
C ILE A 60 -20.84 1.08 -16.78
N ARG A 61 -21.80 1.94 -17.13
CA ARG A 61 -21.56 3.04 -18.09
C ARG A 61 -20.51 4.04 -17.61
N GLN A 62 -20.32 4.18 -16.31
CA GLN A 62 -19.30 5.07 -15.73
C GLN A 62 -17.91 4.43 -15.63
N PHE A 63 -17.79 3.11 -15.85
CA PHE A 63 -16.55 2.38 -15.68
C PHE A 63 -15.39 2.95 -16.52
N PRO A 64 -15.54 3.24 -17.82
CA PRO A 64 -14.42 3.72 -18.63
C PRO A 64 -13.81 5.01 -18.08
N ASP A 65 -14.63 6.01 -17.76
CA ASP A 65 -14.17 7.29 -17.21
C ASP A 65 -13.63 7.13 -15.79
N TRP A 66 -14.24 6.26 -15.00
CA TRP A 66 -13.80 5.97 -13.65
C TRP A 66 -12.42 5.30 -13.68
N TYR A 67 -12.22 4.29 -14.55
CA TYR A 67 -10.95 3.57 -14.68
C TYR A 67 -9.85 4.43 -15.31
N LYS A 68 -10.19 5.24 -16.33
CA LYS A 68 -9.29 6.22 -16.93
C LYS A 68 -8.68 7.17 -15.89
N ARG A 69 -9.48 7.60 -14.89
CA ARG A 69 -8.94 8.42 -13.78
C ARG A 69 -7.89 7.68 -12.94
N ARG A 70 -7.96 6.35 -12.81
CA ARG A 70 -6.96 5.53 -12.11
C ARG A 70 -5.69 5.39 -12.94
N ILE A 71 -5.85 5.11 -14.22
CA ILE A 71 -4.74 5.09 -15.19
C ILE A 71 -3.98 6.43 -15.13
N ASN A 72 -4.68 7.54 -15.30
CA ASN A 72 -4.06 8.88 -15.30
C ASN A 72 -3.38 9.26 -13.97
N ARG A 73 -3.69 8.59 -12.89
CA ARG A 73 -3.04 8.79 -11.60
C ARG A 73 -1.76 7.98 -11.43
N ILE A 74 -1.69 6.78 -12.01
CA ILE A 74 -0.61 5.81 -11.76
C ILE A 74 0.41 5.80 -12.89
N TYR A 75 -0.04 5.73 -14.14
CA TYR A 75 0.85 5.52 -15.29
C TYR A 75 1.86 6.64 -15.56
N PRO A 76 1.54 7.93 -15.37
CA PRO A 76 2.56 8.97 -15.52
C PRO A 76 3.77 8.76 -14.59
N THR A 77 3.53 8.29 -13.36
CA THR A 77 4.61 7.93 -12.42
C THR A 77 5.41 6.72 -12.91
N LEU A 78 4.77 5.68 -13.44
CA LEU A 78 5.47 4.51 -13.98
C LEU A 78 6.34 4.87 -15.19
N VAL A 79 5.82 5.69 -16.12
CA VAL A 79 6.58 6.18 -17.28
C VAL A 79 7.77 7.02 -16.81
N SER A 80 7.56 7.91 -15.83
CA SER A 80 8.64 8.73 -15.27
C SER A 80 9.75 7.90 -14.66
N VAL A 81 9.38 6.86 -13.91
CA VAL A 81 10.35 5.92 -13.32
C VAL A 81 11.07 5.12 -14.40
N ALA A 82 10.37 4.65 -15.43
CA ALA A 82 11.01 3.94 -16.53
C ALA A 82 12.05 4.81 -17.24
N ILE A 83 11.73 6.10 -17.49
CA ILE A 83 12.66 7.07 -18.07
C ILE A 83 13.89 7.28 -17.16
N LEU A 84 13.67 7.58 -15.87
CA LEU A 84 14.76 7.81 -14.92
C LEU A 84 15.64 6.58 -14.72
N ALA A 85 15.04 5.41 -14.58
CA ALA A 85 15.77 4.17 -14.40
C ALA A 85 16.57 3.77 -15.65
N SER A 86 16.05 4.04 -16.86
CA SER A 86 16.79 3.80 -18.09
C SER A 86 17.96 4.77 -18.28
N LEU A 87 17.80 6.03 -17.88
CA LEU A 87 18.83 7.05 -18.04
C LEU A 87 19.98 6.90 -17.03
N PHE A 88 19.69 6.54 -15.80
CA PHE A 88 20.69 6.58 -14.70
C PHE A 88 21.15 5.20 -14.23
N PHE A 89 20.41 4.13 -14.55
CA PHE A 89 20.68 2.77 -14.05
C PHE A 89 20.75 1.73 -15.16
N GLU A 90 20.81 2.16 -16.44
CA GLU A 90 20.95 1.30 -17.62
C GLU A 90 19.91 0.17 -17.69
N THR A 91 18.72 0.40 -17.12
CA THR A 91 17.65 -0.59 -17.10
C THR A 91 16.81 -0.50 -18.37
N HIS A 92 16.62 -1.64 -19.05
CA HIS A 92 15.72 -1.71 -20.20
C HIS A 92 14.28 -1.95 -19.75
N TRP A 93 13.36 -1.20 -20.34
CA TRP A 93 11.93 -1.30 -20.10
C TRP A 93 11.18 -1.52 -21.41
N ASP A 94 10.48 -2.65 -21.49
CA ASP A 94 9.55 -2.90 -22.57
C ASP A 94 8.22 -2.18 -22.33
N MET A 95 7.53 -1.79 -23.41
CA MET A 95 6.19 -1.19 -23.29
C MET A 95 5.23 -2.09 -22.52
N ILE A 96 5.31 -3.41 -22.68
CA ILE A 96 4.49 -4.38 -21.98
C ILE A 96 4.79 -4.36 -20.46
N ASP A 97 6.04 -4.18 -20.07
CA ASP A 97 6.43 -4.08 -18.66
C ASP A 97 5.81 -2.85 -17.98
N ILE A 98 5.73 -1.72 -18.72
CA ILE A 98 5.10 -0.50 -18.24
C ILE A 98 3.58 -0.68 -18.18
N ILE A 99 2.94 -1.16 -19.26
CA ILE A 99 1.48 -1.33 -19.36
C ILE A 99 0.96 -2.29 -18.29
N LEU A 100 1.63 -3.42 -18.08
CA LEU A 100 1.26 -4.43 -17.09
C LEU A 100 1.87 -4.19 -15.71
N ALA A 101 2.69 -3.13 -15.56
CA ALA A 101 3.45 -2.82 -14.35
C ALA A 101 4.20 -4.03 -13.77
N LYS A 102 4.75 -4.91 -14.62
CA LYS A 102 5.30 -6.23 -14.22
C LYS A 102 6.38 -6.14 -13.14
N ARG A 103 7.15 -5.06 -13.11
CA ARG A 103 8.20 -4.85 -12.10
C ARG A 103 7.66 -4.49 -10.73
N TYR A 104 6.37 -4.13 -10.64
CA TYR A 104 5.70 -3.63 -9.44
C TYR A 104 4.44 -4.43 -9.16
N TRP A 105 4.59 -5.61 -8.57
CA TRP A 105 3.47 -6.51 -8.29
C TRP A 105 2.27 -5.83 -7.63
N PHE A 106 2.53 -4.88 -6.70
CA PHE A 106 1.49 -4.12 -6.01
C PHE A 106 0.69 -3.25 -6.99
N VAL A 107 1.37 -2.61 -7.97
CA VAL A 107 0.70 -1.76 -8.97
C VAL A 107 -0.13 -2.60 -9.92
N SER A 108 0.39 -3.75 -10.38
CA SER A 108 -0.38 -4.71 -11.18
C SER A 108 -1.62 -5.17 -10.43
N CYS A 109 -1.44 -5.54 -9.16
CA CYS A 109 -2.52 -6.01 -8.29
C CYS A 109 -3.60 -4.95 -8.07
N ILE A 110 -3.21 -3.71 -7.71
CA ILE A 110 -4.20 -2.64 -7.43
C ILE A 110 -4.97 -2.23 -8.69
N MET A 111 -4.37 -2.31 -9.87
CA MET A 111 -5.08 -2.04 -11.13
C MET A 111 -6.17 -3.08 -11.40
N LEU A 112 -5.92 -4.36 -11.11
CA LEU A 112 -6.94 -5.42 -11.16
C LEU A 112 -8.00 -5.22 -10.07
N TYR A 113 -7.59 -4.85 -8.87
CA TYR A 113 -8.52 -4.56 -7.78
C TYR A 113 -9.44 -3.40 -8.09
N TYR A 114 -8.99 -2.40 -8.84
CA TYR A 114 -9.86 -1.32 -9.27
C TYR A 114 -11.00 -1.83 -10.16
N ILE A 115 -10.75 -2.82 -11.00
CA ILE A 115 -11.83 -3.46 -11.78
C ILE A 115 -12.79 -4.17 -10.82
N ALA A 116 -12.30 -5.07 -9.97
CA ALA A 116 -13.12 -5.85 -9.05
C ALA A 116 -13.94 -4.95 -8.10
N ILE A 117 -13.28 -3.94 -7.48
CA ILE A 117 -13.94 -3.06 -6.50
C ILE A 117 -14.99 -2.15 -7.13
N PHE A 118 -14.83 -1.78 -8.43
CA PHE A 118 -15.86 -1.04 -9.14
C PHE A 118 -17.13 -1.88 -9.29
N PHE A 119 -17.00 -3.16 -9.65
CA PHE A 119 -18.14 -4.06 -9.74
C PHE A 119 -18.79 -4.30 -8.38
N VAL A 120 -18.00 -4.46 -7.32
CA VAL A 120 -18.52 -4.58 -5.95
C VAL A 120 -19.28 -3.31 -5.56
N GLY A 121 -18.74 -2.13 -5.84
CA GLY A 121 -19.42 -0.85 -5.54
C GLY A 121 -20.68 -0.61 -6.35
N SER A 122 -20.73 -1.09 -7.59
CA SER A 122 -21.90 -0.91 -8.47
C SER A 122 -23.04 -1.89 -8.19
N TYR A 123 -22.73 -3.14 -7.85
CA TYR A 123 -23.73 -4.21 -7.77
C TYR A 123 -23.86 -4.84 -6.38
N PHE A 124 -22.85 -4.76 -5.53
CA PHE A 124 -22.80 -5.43 -4.22
C PHE A 124 -22.50 -4.47 -3.07
N LYS A 125 -22.74 -3.16 -3.27
CA LYS A 125 -22.43 -2.12 -2.28
C LYS A 125 -23.02 -2.39 -0.88
N ASP A 126 -24.17 -3.05 -0.79
CA ASP A 126 -24.84 -3.36 0.49
C ASP A 126 -24.46 -4.75 1.03
N ARG A 127 -23.69 -5.53 0.24
CA ARG A 127 -23.26 -6.90 0.54
C ARG A 127 -21.74 -7.05 0.59
N ILE A 128 -21.02 -5.95 0.88
CA ILE A 128 -19.53 -5.96 0.89
C ILE A 128 -18.98 -7.04 1.83
N LEU A 129 -19.58 -7.22 3.03
CA LEU A 129 -19.14 -8.26 3.97
C LEU A 129 -19.35 -9.66 3.40
N PHE A 130 -20.47 -9.91 2.71
CA PHE A 130 -20.71 -11.20 2.06
C PHE A 130 -19.66 -11.48 0.98
N VAL A 131 -19.32 -10.48 0.15
CA VAL A 131 -18.23 -10.59 -0.84
C VAL A 131 -16.91 -10.91 -0.15
N GLY A 132 -16.58 -10.23 0.96
CA GLY A 132 -15.36 -10.49 1.75
C GLY A 132 -15.32 -11.93 2.28
N ILE A 133 -16.43 -12.44 2.84
CA ILE A 133 -16.51 -13.83 3.29
C ILE A 133 -16.25 -14.81 2.15
N LEU A 134 -16.83 -14.57 0.97
CA LEU A 134 -16.58 -15.43 -0.20
C LEU A 134 -15.12 -15.38 -0.67
N VAL A 135 -14.49 -14.19 -0.68
CA VAL A 135 -13.07 -14.03 -1.02
C VAL A 135 -12.19 -14.75 0.02
N SER A 136 -12.46 -14.56 1.31
CA SER A 136 -11.73 -15.25 2.40
C SER A 136 -11.86 -16.77 2.30
N LEU A 137 -13.05 -17.31 2.06
CA LEU A 137 -13.25 -18.76 1.86
C LEU A 137 -12.52 -19.26 0.62
N GLY A 138 -12.61 -18.55 -0.50
CA GLY A 138 -11.86 -18.86 -1.71
C GLY A 138 -10.35 -18.87 -1.48
N THR A 139 -9.84 -17.89 -0.71
CA THR A 139 -8.43 -17.83 -0.31
C THR A 139 -8.03 -19.05 0.56
N ALA A 140 -8.88 -19.46 1.51
CA ALA A 140 -8.62 -20.63 2.35
C ALA A 140 -8.53 -21.94 1.52
N VAL A 141 -9.48 -22.14 0.60
CA VAL A 141 -9.48 -23.30 -0.31
C VAL A 141 -8.25 -23.28 -1.20
N TRP A 142 -7.91 -22.14 -1.79
CA TRP A 142 -6.74 -21.99 -2.65
C TRP A 142 -5.43 -22.22 -1.88
N PHE A 143 -5.34 -21.70 -0.67
CA PHE A 143 -4.21 -21.93 0.22
C PHE A 143 -4.03 -23.42 0.56
N TYR A 144 -5.13 -24.13 0.84
CA TYR A 144 -5.09 -25.56 1.08
C TYR A 144 -4.57 -26.34 -0.13
N ILE A 145 -5.06 -26.01 -1.34
CA ILE A 145 -4.62 -26.67 -2.60
C ILE A 145 -3.14 -26.41 -2.82
N LEU A 146 -2.68 -25.16 -2.70
CA LEU A 146 -1.27 -24.81 -2.91
C LEU A 146 -0.36 -25.46 -1.87
N HIS A 147 -0.78 -25.52 -0.61
CA HIS A 147 0.00 -26.20 0.43
C HIS A 147 0.13 -27.70 0.13
N LYS A 148 -0.91 -28.35 -0.37
CA LYS A 148 -0.86 -29.76 -0.81
C LYS A 148 0.05 -29.97 -2.01
N THR A 149 0.15 -28.99 -2.90
CA THR A 149 0.97 -29.06 -4.13
C THR A 149 2.44 -28.77 -3.85
N TYR A 150 2.74 -27.73 -3.09
CA TYR A 150 4.12 -27.24 -2.87
C TYR A 150 4.72 -27.69 -1.52
N GLY A 151 3.91 -28.13 -0.59
CA GLY A 151 4.34 -28.68 0.70
C GLY A 151 4.86 -27.64 1.69
N TYR A 152 5.84 -28.05 2.51
CA TYR A 152 6.42 -27.25 3.57
C TYR A 152 7.19 -26.02 3.04
N GLY A 153 7.07 -24.90 3.75
CA GLY A 153 7.78 -23.65 3.42
C GLY A 153 7.01 -22.72 2.46
N PHE A 154 5.80 -23.11 2.03
CA PHE A 154 4.94 -22.21 1.25
C PHE A 154 4.45 -21.04 2.11
N SER A 155 4.65 -19.81 1.64
CA SER A 155 4.25 -18.59 2.35
C SER A 155 3.02 -17.96 1.71
N MET A 156 1.95 -17.84 2.49
CA MET A 156 0.71 -17.20 2.08
C MET A 156 0.87 -15.71 1.72
N TYR A 157 1.85 -15.02 2.31
CA TYR A 157 2.06 -13.59 2.14
C TYR A 157 3.13 -13.21 1.12
N SER A 158 3.92 -14.17 0.66
CA SER A 158 4.97 -13.92 -0.36
C SER A 158 4.57 -14.40 -1.75
N GLU A 159 3.69 -15.41 -1.85
CA GLU A 159 3.28 -15.96 -3.13
C GLU A 159 2.26 -15.08 -3.84
N SER A 160 2.54 -14.68 -5.09
CA SER A 160 1.82 -13.61 -5.80
C SER A 160 0.31 -13.81 -5.87
N TYR A 161 -0.15 -14.98 -6.33
CA TYR A 161 -1.58 -15.14 -6.61
C TYR A 161 -2.43 -15.29 -5.35
N ILE A 162 -1.93 -15.96 -4.31
CA ILE A 162 -2.69 -16.13 -3.08
C ILE A 162 -2.77 -14.84 -2.28
N ARG A 163 -1.68 -14.09 -2.17
CA ARG A 163 -1.72 -12.80 -1.48
C ARG A 163 -2.62 -11.79 -2.20
N TRP A 164 -2.80 -11.90 -3.52
CA TRP A 164 -3.73 -11.05 -4.27
C TRP A 164 -5.18 -11.31 -3.88
N LEU A 165 -5.58 -12.55 -3.64
CA LEU A 165 -6.92 -12.84 -3.11
C LEU A 165 -7.06 -12.31 -1.68
N LEU A 166 -6.10 -12.65 -0.80
CA LEU A 166 -6.12 -12.27 0.60
C LEU A 166 -6.16 -10.75 0.81
N PHE A 167 -5.33 -10.00 0.07
CA PHE A 167 -5.21 -8.56 0.26
C PHE A 167 -6.41 -7.79 -0.27
N PHE A 168 -7.21 -8.38 -1.15
CA PHE A 168 -8.47 -7.78 -1.59
C PHE A 168 -9.46 -7.60 -0.44
N ASP A 169 -9.46 -8.47 0.57
CA ASP A 169 -10.30 -8.33 1.76
C ASP A 169 -10.01 -7.05 2.54
N PHE A 170 -8.75 -6.59 2.57
CA PHE A 170 -8.40 -5.30 3.20
C PHE A 170 -8.94 -4.10 2.41
N MET A 171 -8.99 -4.21 1.08
CA MET A 171 -9.65 -3.20 0.24
C MET A 171 -11.15 -3.19 0.47
N LEU A 172 -11.79 -4.36 0.63
CA LEU A 172 -13.20 -4.48 0.99
C LEU A 172 -13.49 -3.94 2.40
N LEU A 173 -12.62 -4.20 3.38
CA LEU A 173 -12.73 -3.59 4.71
C LEU A 173 -12.68 -2.06 4.64
N GLY A 174 -11.74 -1.51 3.88
CA GLY A 174 -11.66 -0.08 3.64
C GLY A 174 -12.93 0.47 2.96
N ALA A 175 -13.43 -0.24 1.95
CA ALA A 175 -14.65 0.11 1.23
C ALA A 175 -15.88 0.14 2.17
N LYS A 176 -16.00 -0.85 3.04
CA LYS A 176 -17.08 -0.92 4.06
C LYS A 176 -17.02 0.27 5.00
N MET A 177 -15.83 0.57 5.53
CA MET A 177 -15.64 1.68 6.47
C MET A 177 -15.76 3.05 5.81
N GLY A 178 -15.35 3.20 4.55
CA GLY A 178 -15.47 4.44 3.79
C GLY A 178 -16.91 4.76 3.36
N LYS A 179 -17.74 3.73 3.18
CA LYS A 179 -19.17 3.86 2.86
C LYS A 179 -20.00 4.29 4.08
N GLU A 180 -19.70 3.70 5.23
CA GLU A 180 -20.44 3.95 6.46
C GLU A 180 -19.85 5.17 7.15
N GLU A 181 -20.63 6.23 7.34
CA GLU A 181 -20.29 7.38 8.17
C GLU A 181 -20.30 7.01 9.66
N ILE A 182 -19.58 5.92 10.01
CA ILE A 182 -19.52 5.46 11.40
C ILE A 182 -18.63 6.42 12.18
N VAL A 183 -19.21 7.08 13.18
CA VAL A 183 -18.45 7.89 14.14
C VAL A 183 -17.66 6.97 15.06
N ILE A 184 -16.44 6.65 14.69
CA ILE A 184 -15.54 5.82 15.48
C ILE A 184 -14.82 6.73 16.50
N LYS A 185 -15.04 6.48 17.78
CA LYS A 185 -14.30 7.16 18.86
C LYS A 185 -12.98 6.43 19.12
N SER A 186 -11.87 7.17 19.07
CA SER A 186 -10.55 6.64 19.45
C SER A 186 -10.36 6.71 20.97
N LYS A 187 -9.78 5.63 21.52
CA LYS A 187 -9.21 5.57 22.87
C LYS A 187 -7.69 5.35 22.72
N PRO A 188 -6.89 6.40 22.58
CA PRO A 188 -5.53 6.32 22.02
C PRO A 188 -4.62 5.27 22.64
N VAL A 189 -4.60 5.16 23.96
CA VAL A 189 -3.75 4.19 24.67
C VAL A 189 -4.23 2.76 24.44
N ILE A 190 -5.54 2.52 24.59
CA ILE A 190 -6.14 1.19 24.38
C ILE A 190 -5.97 0.76 22.93
N ASP A 191 -6.24 1.67 21.99
CA ASP A 191 -6.12 1.39 20.55
C ASP A 191 -4.66 1.08 20.16
N ALA A 192 -3.68 1.78 20.76
CA ALA A 192 -2.26 1.49 20.56
C ALA A 192 -1.85 0.13 21.15
N CYS A 193 -2.33 -0.22 22.34
CA CYS A 193 -2.08 -1.53 22.95
C CYS A 193 -2.70 -2.67 22.12
N LEU A 194 -3.92 -2.48 21.62
CA LEU A 194 -4.60 -3.48 20.80
C LEU A 194 -3.97 -3.59 19.41
N LEU A 195 -3.45 -2.47 18.85
CA LEU A 195 -2.64 -2.50 17.64
C LEU A 195 -1.38 -3.34 17.83
N LEU A 196 -0.62 -3.07 18.89
CA LEU A 196 0.60 -3.82 19.19
C LEU A 196 0.31 -5.31 19.39
N LEU A 197 -0.72 -5.64 20.18
CA LEU A 197 -1.16 -7.03 20.38
C LEU A 197 -1.53 -7.70 19.06
N SER A 198 -2.28 -7.00 18.20
CA SER A 198 -2.67 -7.51 16.87
C SER A 198 -1.45 -7.81 16.00
N ILE A 199 -0.44 -6.93 16.00
CA ILE A 199 0.81 -7.14 15.25
C ILE A 199 1.57 -8.35 15.81
N ILE A 200 1.69 -8.46 17.12
CA ILE A 200 2.35 -9.62 17.77
C ILE A 200 1.63 -10.92 17.41
N CYS A 201 0.31 -10.96 17.53
CA CYS A 201 -0.48 -12.14 17.19
C CYS A 201 -0.36 -12.50 15.71
N PHE A 202 -0.34 -11.50 14.81
CA PHE A 202 -0.12 -11.69 13.38
C PHE A 202 1.19 -12.42 13.12
N TYR A 203 2.30 -11.89 13.61
CA TYR A 203 3.62 -12.51 13.40
C TYR A 203 3.74 -13.86 14.09
N ALA A 204 3.19 -14.03 15.29
CA ALA A 204 3.21 -15.31 15.99
C ALA A 204 2.51 -16.41 15.18
N LEU A 205 1.28 -16.16 14.73
CA LEU A 205 0.52 -17.15 13.93
C LEU A 205 1.16 -17.39 12.57
N PHE A 206 1.69 -16.33 11.91
CA PHE A 206 2.39 -16.46 10.65
C PHE A 206 3.64 -17.33 10.78
N PHE A 207 4.52 -17.06 11.75
CA PHE A 207 5.75 -17.83 11.95
C PHE A 207 5.49 -19.26 12.39
N VAL A 208 4.50 -19.50 13.26
CA VAL A 208 4.10 -20.86 13.65
C VAL A 208 3.66 -21.65 12.41
N GLY A 209 2.77 -21.10 11.60
CA GLY A 209 2.28 -21.78 10.41
C GLY A 209 3.32 -21.91 9.30
N PHE A 210 4.32 -21.01 9.24
CA PHE A 210 5.43 -21.09 8.29
C PHE A 210 6.50 -22.12 8.69
N ARG A 211 6.75 -22.28 10.01
CA ARG A 211 7.82 -23.13 10.55
C ARG A 211 7.36 -24.54 10.89
N ILE A 212 6.08 -24.73 11.27
CA ILE A 212 5.55 -26.00 11.75
C ILE A 212 4.52 -26.52 10.75
N ASN A 213 4.90 -27.54 9.97
CA ASN A 213 4.06 -28.06 8.88
C ASN A 213 2.66 -28.54 9.36
N SER A 214 2.56 -29.18 10.51
CA SER A 214 1.26 -29.59 11.09
C SER A 214 0.34 -28.43 11.45
N MET A 215 0.91 -27.23 11.62
CA MET A 215 0.19 -26.00 11.97
C MET A 215 0.13 -24.99 10.81
N TYR A 216 0.36 -25.42 9.55
CA TYR A 216 0.43 -24.53 8.40
C TYR A 216 -0.78 -23.62 8.26
N PHE A 217 -1.96 -24.08 8.67
CA PHE A 217 -3.19 -23.30 8.62
C PHE A 217 -3.18 -22.07 9.54
N SER A 218 -2.25 -22.01 10.53
CA SER A 218 -2.06 -20.81 11.35
C SER A 218 -1.69 -19.58 10.51
N GLN A 219 -1.03 -19.76 9.35
CA GLN A 219 -0.78 -18.66 8.41
C GLN A 219 -2.10 -18.04 7.92
N TYR A 220 -3.11 -18.85 7.62
CA TYR A 220 -4.42 -18.35 7.24
C TYR A 220 -5.10 -17.61 8.40
N PHE A 221 -5.08 -18.19 9.60
CA PHE A 221 -5.68 -17.53 10.77
C PHE A 221 -4.95 -16.25 11.18
N SER A 222 -3.69 -16.03 10.78
CA SER A 222 -2.98 -14.78 11.02
C SER A 222 -3.62 -13.57 10.29
N PHE A 223 -4.48 -13.85 9.30
CA PHE A 223 -5.31 -12.84 8.64
C PHE A 223 -6.22 -12.08 9.61
N ILE A 224 -6.79 -12.74 10.62
CA ILE A 224 -7.69 -12.12 11.60
C ILE A 224 -6.98 -11.02 12.41
N PRO A 225 -5.85 -11.28 13.10
CA PRO A 225 -5.13 -10.21 13.77
C PRO A 225 -4.58 -9.15 12.80
N LEU A 226 -4.30 -9.48 11.54
CA LEU A 226 -3.90 -8.48 10.55
C LEU A 226 -5.06 -7.53 10.20
N LEU A 227 -6.32 -8.02 10.08
CA LEU A 227 -7.51 -7.17 9.95
C LEU A 227 -7.69 -6.27 11.19
N CYS A 228 -7.51 -6.83 12.39
CA CYS A 228 -7.54 -6.06 13.63
C CYS A 228 -6.45 -4.97 13.64
N ALA A 229 -5.23 -5.29 13.22
CA ALA A 229 -4.14 -4.32 13.13
C ALA A 229 -4.50 -3.14 12.22
N VAL A 230 -5.04 -3.38 11.02
CA VAL A 230 -5.47 -2.33 10.10
C VAL A 230 -6.57 -1.45 10.72
N TYR A 231 -7.55 -2.08 11.38
CA TYR A 231 -8.61 -1.35 12.07
C TYR A 231 -8.07 -0.47 13.21
N TYR A 232 -7.15 -0.98 14.04
CA TYR A 232 -6.55 -0.21 15.12
C TYR A 232 -5.55 0.83 14.63
N PHE A 233 -4.85 0.63 13.53
CA PHE A 233 -4.10 1.68 12.85
C PHE A 233 -5.01 2.86 12.48
N TYR A 234 -6.17 2.57 11.91
CA TYR A 234 -7.15 3.60 11.57
C TYR A 234 -7.63 4.35 12.81
N LYS A 235 -7.97 3.65 13.91
CA LYS A 235 -8.36 4.27 15.18
C LYS A 235 -7.26 5.14 15.79
N VAL A 236 -6.01 4.68 15.75
CA VAL A 236 -4.85 5.47 16.19
C VAL A 236 -4.70 6.73 15.33
N GLY A 237 -4.93 6.64 14.02
CA GLY A 237 -4.95 7.80 13.12
C GLY A 237 -6.05 8.82 13.42
N LEU A 238 -7.16 8.40 14.06
CA LEU A 238 -8.24 9.28 14.53
C LEU A 238 -7.93 9.95 15.89
N SER A 239 -6.84 9.59 16.54
CA SER A 239 -6.51 10.06 17.90
C SER A 239 -6.22 11.57 17.97
N GLY A 240 -6.39 12.13 19.16
CA GLY A 240 -6.10 13.56 19.40
C GLY A 240 -4.63 13.93 19.16
N TRP A 241 -3.66 13.00 19.35
CA TRP A 241 -2.25 13.27 19.04
C TRP A 241 -1.94 13.19 17.55
N ALA A 242 -2.56 12.31 16.80
CA ALA A 242 -2.47 12.34 15.35
C ALA A 242 -2.99 13.68 14.79
N LYS A 243 -4.12 14.16 15.35
CA LYS A 243 -4.67 15.46 14.99
C LYS A 243 -3.72 16.62 15.37
N LYS A 244 -3.16 16.63 16.59
CA LYS A 244 -2.17 17.64 17.00
C LYS A 244 -0.92 17.66 16.13
N LEU A 245 -0.41 16.46 15.76
CA LEU A 245 0.73 16.37 14.84
C LEU A 245 0.38 16.96 13.47
N TYR A 246 -0.79 16.67 12.94
CA TYR A 246 -1.25 17.23 11.67
C TYR A 246 -1.49 18.75 11.72
N GLU A 247 -1.90 19.29 12.86
CA GLU A 247 -2.10 20.73 13.06
C GLU A 247 -0.77 21.51 13.21
N SER A 248 0.32 20.84 13.60
CA SER A 248 1.65 21.45 13.64
C SER A 248 2.20 21.71 12.24
N LYS A 249 2.94 22.83 12.04
CA LYS A 249 3.51 23.16 10.71
C LYS A 249 4.40 22.07 10.16
N VAL A 250 5.30 21.52 10.99
CA VAL A 250 6.25 20.47 10.60
C VAL A 250 5.51 19.14 10.32
N GLY A 251 4.60 18.75 11.23
CA GLY A 251 3.82 17.53 11.04
C GLY A 251 2.92 17.58 9.81
N ASN A 252 2.26 18.73 9.58
CA ASN A 252 1.43 18.92 8.37
C ASN A 252 2.26 18.78 7.09
N PHE A 253 3.43 19.44 7.06
CA PHE A 253 4.34 19.32 5.92
C PHE A 253 4.74 17.86 5.69
N PHE A 254 5.21 17.15 6.73
CA PHE A 254 5.64 15.78 6.64
C PHE A 254 4.52 14.85 6.19
N VAL A 255 3.33 14.97 6.79
CA VAL A 255 2.16 14.13 6.43
C VAL A 255 1.75 14.33 4.98
N ARG A 256 1.72 15.57 4.51
CA ARG A 256 1.36 15.86 3.11
C ARG A 256 2.45 15.46 2.15
N PHE A 257 3.71 15.66 2.50
CA PHE A 257 4.85 15.32 1.68
C PHE A 257 4.95 13.80 1.49
N VAL A 258 5.13 13.04 2.57
CA VAL A 258 5.30 11.59 2.50
C VAL A 258 4.01 10.89 2.03
N GLY A 259 2.87 11.23 2.61
CA GLY A 259 1.59 10.65 2.21
C GLY A 259 1.19 11.02 0.78
N GLY A 260 1.60 12.20 0.33
CA GLY A 260 1.42 12.63 -1.06
C GLY A 260 2.31 11.88 -2.04
N LEU A 261 3.57 11.61 -1.71
CA LEU A 261 4.58 10.92 -2.54
C LEU A 261 4.54 9.39 -2.42
N SER A 262 3.54 8.82 -1.76
CA SER A 262 3.55 7.39 -1.40
C SER A 262 3.71 6.44 -2.59
N LEU A 263 3.15 6.75 -3.76
CA LEU A 263 3.35 5.95 -4.97
C LEU A 263 4.76 6.10 -5.51
N GLU A 264 5.25 7.33 -5.61
CA GLU A 264 6.61 7.62 -6.13
C GLU A 264 7.67 6.99 -5.22
N ILE A 265 7.54 7.10 -3.90
CA ILE A 265 8.43 6.44 -2.93
C ILE A 265 8.45 4.92 -3.15
N TYR A 266 7.26 4.32 -3.32
CA TYR A 266 7.14 2.88 -3.57
C TYR A 266 7.87 2.45 -4.84
N VAL A 267 7.75 3.18 -5.95
CA VAL A 267 8.30 2.73 -7.22
C VAL A 267 9.78 3.06 -7.38
N VAL A 268 10.28 4.19 -6.82
CA VAL A 268 11.69 4.57 -6.98
C VAL A 268 12.65 3.74 -6.12
N GLN A 269 12.20 3.23 -4.98
CA GLN A 269 13.07 2.46 -4.08
C GLN A 269 13.73 1.26 -4.78
N TYR A 270 13.04 0.59 -5.71
CA TYR A 270 13.53 -0.65 -6.33
C TYR A 270 14.84 -0.49 -7.12
N PHE A 271 15.15 0.69 -7.63
CA PHE A 271 16.41 0.94 -8.33
C PHE A 271 17.41 1.79 -7.54
N LEU A 272 17.00 2.38 -6.40
CA LEU A 272 17.87 3.18 -5.56
C LEU A 272 18.61 2.36 -4.49
N LEU A 273 18.01 1.24 -4.07
CA LEU A 273 18.54 0.43 -2.98
C LEU A 273 19.93 -0.12 -3.34
N THR A 274 20.92 0.12 -2.46
CA THR A 274 22.31 -0.28 -2.66
C THR A 274 22.98 -0.63 -1.33
N ASP A 275 23.91 -1.57 -1.36
CA ASP A 275 24.75 -1.98 -0.23
C ASP A 275 26.01 -1.11 -0.04
N LYS A 276 26.30 -0.25 -1.02
CA LYS A 276 27.52 0.61 -1.03
C LYS A 276 27.67 1.49 0.22
N MET A 277 26.56 1.81 0.88
CA MET A 277 26.54 2.63 2.10
C MET A 277 26.54 1.81 3.40
N ASN A 278 26.69 0.48 3.34
CA ASN A 278 26.58 -0.37 4.54
C ASN A 278 27.69 -0.11 5.58
N SER A 279 28.84 0.46 5.19
CA SER A 279 29.88 0.90 6.12
C SER A 279 29.42 1.98 7.10
N LEU A 280 28.38 2.76 6.72
CA LEU A 280 27.85 3.87 7.50
C LEU A 280 26.69 3.45 8.45
N PHE A 281 26.44 2.15 8.62
CA PHE A 281 25.33 1.69 9.49
C PHE A 281 25.47 2.26 10.93
N PRO A 282 24.37 2.79 11.54
CA PRO A 282 22.98 2.82 11.08
C PRO A 282 22.59 4.05 10.23
N LEU A 283 23.51 4.99 10.00
CA LEU A 283 23.25 6.23 9.25
C LEU A 283 22.83 5.95 7.79
N ASN A 284 23.31 4.87 7.17
CA ASN A 284 22.95 4.45 5.83
C ASN A 284 21.41 4.31 5.64
N ILE A 285 20.68 3.86 6.66
CA ILE A 285 19.21 3.73 6.61
C ILE A 285 18.57 5.11 6.46
N VAL A 286 18.97 6.08 7.28
CA VAL A 286 18.44 7.46 7.24
C VAL A 286 18.78 8.10 5.89
N LEU A 287 20.03 7.98 5.43
CA LEU A 287 20.47 8.52 4.14
C LEU A 287 19.67 7.93 2.98
N MET A 288 19.38 6.62 3.02
CA MET A 288 18.57 5.97 1.99
C MET A 288 17.13 6.54 1.95
N TYR A 289 16.48 6.74 3.09
CA TYR A 289 15.17 7.40 3.11
C TYR A 289 15.22 8.82 2.53
N VAL A 290 16.24 9.60 2.85
CA VAL A 290 16.42 10.96 2.30
C VAL A 290 16.58 10.90 0.77
N ILE A 291 17.42 10.00 0.25
CA ILE A 291 17.63 9.82 -1.19
C ILE A 291 16.30 9.42 -1.86
N ILE A 292 15.59 8.44 -1.30
CA ILE A 292 14.29 8.00 -1.82
C ILE A 292 13.29 9.17 -1.88
N PHE A 293 13.21 10.00 -0.84
CA PHE A 293 12.28 11.12 -0.81
C PHE A 293 12.62 12.20 -1.85
N ILE A 294 13.91 12.50 -2.03
CA ILE A 294 14.37 13.45 -3.04
C ILE A 294 14.01 12.93 -4.44
N VAL A 295 14.38 11.69 -4.77
CA VAL A 295 14.11 11.11 -6.09
C VAL A 295 12.61 10.96 -6.33
N ALA A 296 11.84 10.57 -5.32
CA ALA A 296 10.38 10.50 -5.41
C ALA A 296 9.75 11.86 -5.74
N TYR A 297 10.26 12.95 -5.15
CA TYR A 297 9.79 14.28 -5.48
C TYR A 297 10.07 14.65 -6.95
N PHE A 298 11.29 14.41 -7.43
CA PHE A 298 11.60 14.66 -8.85
C PHE A 298 10.79 13.78 -9.80
N THR A 299 10.58 12.52 -9.44
CA THR A 299 9.72 11.61 -10.20
C THR A 299 8.29 12.14 -10.30
N ARG A 300 7.75 12.71 -9.22
CA ARG A 300 6.43 13.36 -9.25
C ARG A 300 6.40 14.59 -10.16
N CYS A 301 7.43 15.44 -10.10
CA CYS A 301 7.50 16.60 -11.00
C CYS A 301 7.50 16.16 -12.46
N LEU A 302 8.28 15.14 -12.81
CA LEU A 302 8.30 14.56 -14.14
C LEU A 302 6.96 13.93 -14.53
N ALA A 303 6.31 13.20 -13.64
CA ALA A 303 5.01 12.59 -13.87
C ALA A 303 3.91 13.64 -14.15
N ARG A 304 3.94 14.76 -13.42
CA ARG A 304 3.03 15.89 -13.65
C ARG A 304 3.32 16.61 -14.95
N LEU A 305 4.59 16.77 -15.31
CA LEU A 305 5.01 17.32 -16.59
C LEU A 305 4.47 16.46 -17.74
N ILE A 306 4.73 15.15 -17.72
CA ILE A 306 4.21 14.19 -18.71
C ILE A 306 2.68 14.26 -18.78
N SER A 307 1.99 14.30 -17.64
CA SER A 307 0.52 14.37 -17.61
C SER A 307 -0.02 15.65 -18.25
N GLN A 308 0.73 16.75 -18.23
CA GLN A 308 0.32 18.02 -18.83
C GLN A 308 0.71 18.11 -20.30
N THR A 309 1.77 17.43 -20.73
CA THR A 309 2.23 17.43 -22.14
C THR A 309 1.15 16.95 -23.12
N PHE A 310 0.26 16.06 -22.68
CA PHE A 310 -0.85 15.55 -23.51
C PHE A 310 -2.17 16.31 -23.32
N LYS A 311 -2.11 17.53 -22.81
CA LYS A 311 -3.28 18.41 -22.67
C LYS A 311 -3.08 19.66 -23.54
N ASP A 312 -4.13 20.07 -24.22
CA ASP A 312 -4.13 21.32 -25.02
C ASP A 312 -4.23 22.59 -24.16
N THR A 313 -3.44 22.64 -23.09
CA THR A 313 -3.42 23.77 -22.15
C THR A 313 -1.97 24.14 -21.80
N PRO A 314 -1.68 25.43 -21.53
CA PRO A 314 -0.35 25.83 -21.06
C PRO A 314 0.10 25.06 -19.81
N TYR A 315 1.41 24.86 -19.66
CA TYR A 315 1.97 24.20 -18.47
C TYR A 315 1.73 25.02 -17.21
N ASP A 316 1.13 24.38 -16.20
CA ASP A 316 1.04 24.92 -14.84
C ASP A 316 2.29 24.53 -14.05
N TRP A 317 3.35 25.34 -14.19
CA TRP A 317 4.63 25.13 -13.50
C TRP A 317 4.48 25.11 -11.98
N LYS A 318 3.57 25.92 -11.43
CA LYS A 318 3.31 25.95 -9.99
C LYS A 318 2.76 24.61 -9.50
N HIS A 319 1.86 23.99 -10.27
CA HIS A 319 1.36 22.66 -9.96
C HIS A 319 2.44 21.57 -10.15
N ILE A 320 3.27 21.68 -11.23
CA ILE A 320 4.33 20.70 -11.51
C ILE A 320 5.29 20.59 -10.33
N ILE A 321 5.80 21.71 -9.83
CA ILE A 321 6.80 21.76 -8.75
C ILE A 321 6.21 21.77 -7.35
N SER A 322 4.89 21.83 -7.20
CA SER A 322 4.28 21.89 -5.85
C SER A 322 4.55 20.61 -5.06
N VAL A 323 4.82 20.75 -3.79
CA VAL A 323 5.08 19.63 -2.88
C VAL A 323 3.81 18.80 -2.65
N TYR A 324 2.62 19.40 -2.76
CA TYR A 324 1.32 18.74 -2.57
C TYR A 324 0.26 19.20 -3.56
#